data_f675d7cda49c4cab060a15c6d33a1417
#
_entry.id   f675d7cda49c4cab060a15c6d33a1417
#
_cell.length_a   1.000
_cell.length_b   1.000
_cell.length_c   1.000
_cell.angle_alpha   90.00
_cell.angle_beta   90.00
_cell.angle_gamma   90.00
#
_symmetry.space_group_name_H-M   'P 1'
#
loop_
_entity.id
_entity.type
_entity.pdbx_description
1 polymer ?
#
loop_
_entity_poly.entity_id
_entity_poly.type
_entity_poly.pdbx_seq_one_letter_code
_entity_poly.pdbx_strand_id
1 'polypeptide(L)'
;MISLIDKILRRDKQTLTYEKAKELAGHEDEAVRAELAQRDDVRPEILYFLAEDPSPRVRRLIAENRATPPHADLILARDDDQAVRGGLAEKISRLAPGMDPGEQDKIKRMAYEALEVLTNDQVTRVRQILAEALKDVAGAPPDVIRRLAFDTEIVVAGPILENSPVLTDADLLEIISQGTAQGRLSYISKRNRISANLSDAIAATGDEEAVALLLGNSS
;
A
#
# COMPACT_ATOMS: atom_id res chain seq x y z
N MET A 1 -23.13 -29.78 11.21
CA MET A 1 -22.83 -30.32 9.87
C MET A 1 -21.50 -29.72 9.43
N ILE A 2 -20.44 -30.51 9.35
CA ILE A 2 -19.15 -30.08 8.82
C ILE A 2 -19.36 -29.88 7.33
N SER A 3 -19.11 -28.66 6.83
CA SER A 3 -19.25 -28.30 5.42
C SER A 3 -18.47 -29.25 4.53
N LEU A 4 -18.98 -29.53 3.31
CA LEU A 4 -18.24 -30.27 2.27
C LEU A 4 -16.84 -29.66 2.04
N ILE A 5 -16.75 -28.36 2.19
CA ILE A 5 -15.53 -27.55 2.16
C ILE A 5 -14.55 -28.00 3.24
N ASP A 6 -15.01 -28.13 4.50
CA ASP A 6 -14.20 -28.66 5.62
C ASP A 6 -13.68 -30.10 5.35
N LYS A 7 -14.46 -30.92 4.64
CA LYS A 7 -14.04 -32.29 4.26
C LYS A 7 -12.98 -32.32 3.15
N ILE A 8 -13.04 -31.38 2.22
CA ILE A 8 -12.11 -31.32 1.08
C ILE A 8 -10.76 -30.74 1.52
N LEU A 9 -10.76 -29.79 2.44
CA LEU A 9 -9.59 -29.01 2.85
C LEU A 9 -8.97 -29.43 4.19
N ARG A 10 -9.73 -29.98 5.13
CA ARG A 10 -9.18 -30.52 6.40
C ARG A 10 -8.65 -31.95 6.29
N ARG A 11 -8.95 -32.65 5.22
CA ARG A 11 -8.58 -34.08 5.11
C ARG A 11 -7.11 -34.31 4.81
N ASP A 12 -6.39 -33.27 4.39
CA ASP A 12 -4.97 -33.43 4.09
C ASP A 12 -4.14 -32.24 4.62
N LYS A 13 -3.33 -32.53 5.64
CA LYS A 13 -2.01 -31.91 5.80
C LYS A 13 -1.06 -32.36 4.68
N GLN A 14 -1.56 -33.01 3.62
CA GLN A 14 -0.83 -33.32 2.41
C GLN A 14 -0.75 -32.04 1.56
N THR A 15 0.42 -31.77 1.04
CA THR A 15 0.69 -30.74 0.02
C THR A 15 -0.36 -30.86 -1.09
N LEU A 16 -1.12 -29.79 -1.31
CA LEU A 16 -2.15 -29.73 -2.35
C LEU A 16 -1.52 -30.04 -3.71
N THR A 17 -1.96 -31.10 -4.37
CA THR A 17 -1.43 -31.42 -5.69
C THR A 17 -1.87 -30.38 -6.72
N TYR A 18 -1.05 -30.16 -7.74
CA TYR A 18 -1.36 -29.20 -8.81
C TYR A 18 -2.73 -29.48 -9.47
N GLU A 19 -3.00 -30.75 -9.79
CA GLU A 19 -4.26 -31.16 -10.42
C GLU A 19 -5.47 -30.85 -9.53
N LYS A 20 -5.33 -31.07 -8.22
CA LYS A 20 -6.41 -30.75 -7.28
C LYS A 20 -6.60 -29.25 -7.12
N ALA A 21 -5.52 -28.47 -7.07
CA ALA A 21 -5.58 -27.01 -7.04
C ALA A 21 -6.26 -26.45 -8.30
N LYS A 22 -5.94 -26.99 -9.47
CA LYS A 22 -6.55 -26.62 -10.75
C LYS A 22 -8.06 -26.92 -10.78
N GLU A 23 -8.47 -28.09 -10.30
CA GLU A 23 -9.89 -28.46 -10.16
C GLU A 23 -10.63 -27.48 -9.25
N LEU A 24 -10.06 -27.17 -8.08
CA LEU A 24 -10.65 -26.26 -7.10
C LEU A 24 -10.70 -24.80 -7.61
N ALA A 25 -9.71 -24.37 -8.39
CA ALA A 25 -9.69 -23.04 -9.01
C ALA A 25 -10.81 -22.84 -10.04
N GLY A 26 -11.23 -23.93 -10.72
CA GLY A 26 -12.36 -23.92 -11.65
C GLY A 26 -13.72 -24.28 -11.02
N HIS A 27 -13.80 -24.41 -9.70
CA HIS A 27 -15.03 -24.83 -9.03
C HIS A 27 -16.14 -23.78 -9.17
N GLU A 28 -17.40 -24.21 -9.37
CA GLU A 28 -18.55 -23.30 -9.52
C GLU A 28 -18.81 -22.47 -8.27
N ASP A 29 -18.64 -23.06 -7.08
CA ASP A 29 -18.83 -22.41 -5.81
C ASP A 29 -17.67 -21.43 -5.50
N GLU A 30 -18.03 -20.14 -5.41
CA GLU A 30 -17.11 -19.07 -5.01
C GLU A 30 -16.39 -19.36 -3.68
N ALA A 31 -17.07 -19.97 -2.72
CA ALA A 31 -16.49 -20.24 -1.41
C ALA A 31 -15.32 -21.22 -1.49
N VAL A 32 -15.38 -22.19 -2.40
CA VAL A 32 -14.28 -23.13 -2.66
C VAL A 32 -13.08 -22.41 -3.28
N ARG A 33 -13.31 -21.55 -4.29
CA ARG A 33 -12.26 -20.76 -4.90
C ARG A 33 -11.65 -19.74 -3.93
N ALA A 34 -12.48 -19.12 -3.09
CA ALA A 34 -12.04 -18.18 -2.05
C ALA A 34 -11.15 -18.85 -0.99
N GLU A 35 -11.45 -20.08 -0.61
CA GLU A 35 -10.63 -20.83 0.34
C GLU A 35 -9.29 -21.24 -0.27
N LEU A 36 -9.29 -21.64 -1.55
CA LEU A 36 -8.04 -21.88 -2.30
C LEU A 36 -7.19 -20.62 -2.39
N ALA A 37 -7.79 -19.47 -2.63
CA ALA A 37 -7.11 -18.17 -2.77
C ALA A 37 -6.38 -17.72 -1.48
N GLN A 38 -6.77 -18.20 -0.32
CA GLN A 38 -6.13 -17.88 0.96
C GLN A 38 -4.91 -18.74 1.29
N ARG A 39 -4.68 -19.81 0.54
CA ARG A 39 -3.57 -20.74 0.82
C ARG A 39 -2.25 -20.20 0.25
N ASP A 40 -1.20 -20.37 1.01
CA ASP A 40 0.17 -19.96 0.63
C ASP A 40 0.99 -21.11 -0.02
N ASP A 41 0.45 -22.35 0.01
CA ASP A 41 1.06 -23.54 -0.60
C ASP A 41 0.54 -23.82 -2.02
N VAL A 42 -0.22 -22.90 -2.59
CA VAL A 42 -0.74 -22.99 -3.98
C VAL A 42 0.33 -22.50 -4.95
N ARG A 43 0.47 -23.19 -6.08
CA ARG A 43 1.43 -22.79 -7.11
C ARG A 43 1.08 -21.42 -7.70
N PRO A 44 2.11 -20.59 -8.02
CA PRO A 44 1.92 -19.24 -8.56
C PRO A 44 1.00 -19.16 -9.79
N GLU A 45 1.01 -20.17 -10.64
CA GLU A 45 0.18 -20.22 -11.86
C GLU A 45 -1.32 -20.27 -11.54
N ILE A 46 -1.69 -20.97 -10.46
CA ILE A 46 -3.07 -21.06 -10.00
C ILE A 46 -3.51 -19.74 -9.36
N LEU A 47 -2.63 -19.10 -8.55
CA LEU A 47 -2.90 -17.79 -7.97
C LEU A 47 -3.05 -16.71 -9.06
N TYR A 48 -2.22 -16.79 -10.10
CA TYR A 48 -2.35 -15.91 -11.25
C TYR A 48 -3.70 -16.09 -11.98
N PHE A 49 -4.13 -17.33 -12.19
CA PHE A 49 -5.46 -17.62 -12.76
C PHE A 49 -6.59 -17.02 -11.93
N LEU A 50 -6.52 -17.16 -10.60
CA LEU A 50 -7.54 -16.60 -9.67
C LEU A 50 -7.47 -15.07 -9.52
N ALA A 51 -6.40 -14.42 -9.97
CA ALA A 51 -6.33 -12.96 -10.02
C ALA A 51 -7.32 -12.35 -11.04
N GLU A 52 -7.85 -13.15 -11.97
CA GLU A 52 -8.88 -12.78 -12.93
C GLU A 52 -10.24 -13.46 -12.63
N ASP A 53 -10.45 -13.95 -11.39
CA ASP A 53 -11.70 -14.57 -10.96
C ASP A 53 -12.88 -13.60 -11.13
N PRO A 54 -14.06 -14.08 -11.56
CA PRO A 54 -15.26 -13.24 -11.70
C PRO A 54 -15.70 -12.61 -10.35
N SER A 55 -15.38 -13.25 -9.21
CA SER A 55 -15.71 -12.73 -7.89
C SER A 55 -14.65 -11.74 -7.37
N PRO A 56 -15.02 -10.48 -7.09
CA PRO A 56 -14.12 -9.52 -6.43
C PRO A 56 -13.60 -10.03 -5.08
N ARG A 57 -14.39 -10.84 -4.38
CA ARG A 57 -13.98 -11.45 -3.11
C ARG A 57 -12.79 -12.39 -3.30
N VAL A 58 -12.81 -13.24 -4.33
CA VAL A 58 -11.69 -14.14 -4.65
C VAL A 58 -10.47 -13.33 -5.06
N ARG A 59 -10.63 -12.36 -5.97
CA ARG A 59 -9.53 -11.49 -6.41
C ARG A 59 -8.91 -10.69 -5.25
N ARG A 60 -9.72 -10.23 -4.28
CA ARG A 60 -9.21 -9.57 -3.08
C ARG A 60 -8.34 -10.51 -2.23
N LEU A 61 -8.78 -11.74 -2.01
CA LEU A 61 -7.99 -12.74 -1.27
C LEU A 61 -6.65 -13.04 -1.98
N ILE A 62 -6.64 -13.07 -3.31
CA ILE A 62 -5.40 -13.17 -4.09
C ILE A 62 -4.53 -11.92 -3.91
N ALA A 63 -5.13 -10.71 -3.91
CA ALA A 63 -4.40 -9.47 -3.69
C ALA A 63 -3.70 -9.42 -2.32
N GLU A 64 -4.32 -9.98 -1.30
CA GLU A 64 -3.79 -10.07 0.07
C GLU A 64 -2.79 -11.23 0.27
N ASN A 65 -2.82 -12.25 -0.62
CA ASN A 65 -2.00 -13.45 -0.49
C ASN A 65 -0.53 -13.19 -0.85
N ARG A 66 0.37 -13.52 0.09
CA ARG A 66 1.83 -13.30 -0.08
C ARG A 66 2.48 -14.17 -1.13
N ALA A 67 1.89 -15.32 -1.46
CA ALA A 67 2.38 -16.22 -2.48
C ALA A 67 1.97 -15.80 -3.90
N THR A 68 1.11 -14.82 -4.04
CA THR A 68 0.70 -14.27 -5.34
C THR A 68 1.90 -13.69 -6.07
N PRO A 69 2.13 -14.09 -7.32
CA PRO A 69 3.29 -13.63 -8.07
C PRO A 69 3.13 -12.16 -8.53
N PRO A 70 4.22 -11.38 -8.63
CA PRO A 70 4.18 -9.94 -8.95
C PRO A 70 3.49 -9.57 -10.26
N HIS A 71 3.48 -10.46 -11.25
CA HIS A 71 2.74 -10.20 -12.48
C HIS A 71 1.20 -10.27 -12.30
N ALA A 72 0.71 -11.04 -11.33
CA ALA A 72 -0.68 -10.98 -10.93
C ALA A 72 -0.98 -9.68 -10.14
N ASP A 73 -0.03 -9.20 -9.34
CA ASP A 73 -0.17 -7.94 -8.61
C ASP A 73 -0.37 -6.75 -9.56
N LEU A 74 0.29 -6.75 -10.72
CA LEU A 74 0.08 -5.70 -11.74
C LEU A 74 -1.35 -5.70 -12.32
N ILE A 75 -1.98 -6.88 -12.44
CA ILE A 75 -3.38 -6.98 -12.85
C ILE A 75 -4.28 -6.42 -11.75
N LEU A 76 -4.07 -6.91 -10.51
CA LEU A 76 -4.87 -6.53 -9.34
C LEU A 76 -4.71 -5.04 -8.95
N ALA A 77 -3.56 -4.41 -9.27
CA ALA A 77 -3.37 -2.98 -9.09
C ALA A 77 -4.30 -2.12 -9.96
N ARG A 78 -4.83 -2.69 -11.04
CA ARG A 78 -5.77 -2.05 -11.97
C ARG A 78 -7.18 -2.63 -11.89
N ASP A 79 -7.49 -3.39 -10.84
CA ASP A 79 -8.81 -4.00 -10.63
C ASP A 79 -9.89 -2.93 -10.51
N ASP A 80 -11.07 -3.19 -11.06
CA ASP A 80 -12.21 -2.27 -10.95
C ASP A 80 -12.70 -2.11 -9.50
N ASP A 81 -12.56 -3.16 -8.69
CA ASP A 81 -12.98 -3.15 -7.29
C ASP A 81 -11.93 -2.49 -6.38
N GLN A 82 -12.32 -1.41 -5.70
CA GLN A 82 -11.43 -0.68 -4.79
C GLN A 82 -10.96 -1.51 -3.59
N ALA A 83 -11.71 -2.52 -3.15
CA ALA A 83 -11.30 -3.36 -2.03
C ALA A 83 -10.21 -4.36 -2.45
N VAL A 84 -10.19 -4.78 -3.72
CA VAL A 84 -9.10 -5.56 -4.31
C VAL A 84 -7.82 -4.72 -4.34
N ARG A 85 -7.89 -3.49 -4.88
CA ARG A 85 -6.75 -2.57 -4.92
C ARG A 85 -6.25 -2.21 -3.51
N GLY A 86 -7.17 -1.99 -2.55
CA GLY A 86 -6.83 -1.73 -1.15
C GLY A 86 -6.11 -2.91 -0.47
N GLY A 87 -6.57 -4.15 -0.69
CA GLY A 87 -5.91 -5.35 -0.19
C GLY A 87 -4.49 -5.51 -0.76
N LEU A 88 -4.34 -5.21 -2.06
CA LEU A 88 -3.02 -5.20 -2.69
C LEU A 88 -2.12 -4.10 -2.11
N ALA A 89 -2.65 -2.89 -1.85
CA ALA A 89 -1.89 -1.80 -1.26
C ALA A 89 -1.29 -2.17 0.10
N GLU A 90 -2.06 -2.86 0.96
CA GLU A 90 -1.56 -3.39 2.23
C GLU A 90 -0.45 -4.43 2.06
N LYS A 91 -0.54 -5.30 1.05
CA LYS A 91 0.51 -6.30 0.76
C LYS A 91 1.77 -5.64 0.22
N ILE A 92 1.64 -4.81 -0.81
CA ILE A 92 2.76 -4.19 -1.53
C ILE A 92 3.56 -3.24 -0.63
N SER A 93 2.89 -2.51 0.26
CA SER A 93 3.56 -1.61 1.19
C SER A 93 4.58 -2.32 2.10
N ARG A 94 4.35 -3.59 2.42
CA ARG A 94 5.29 -4.42 3.19
C ARG A 94 6.53 -4.81 2.40
N LEU A 95 6.45 -4.77 1.08
CA LEU A 95 7.56 -5.07 0.16
C LEU A 95 8.32 -3.81 -0.27
N ALA A 96 7.73 -2.63 -0.04
CA ALA A 96 8.26 -1.34 -0.48
C ALA A 96 9.69 -1.00 0.04
N PRO A 97 10.12 -1.43 1.26
CA PRO A 97 11.47 -1.15 1.72
C PRO A 97 12.52 -1.70 0.75
N GLY A 98 13.36 -0.80 0.22
CA GLY A 98 14.43 -1.16 -0.72
C GLY A 98 13.99 -1.38 -2.16
N MET A 99 12.75 -1.06 -2.52
CA MET A 99 12.36 -0.97 -3.92
C MET A 99 13.02 0.24 -4.59
N ASP A 100 13.47 0.07 -5.82
CA ASP A 100 14.15 1.09 -6.64
C ASP A 100 13.49 1.17 -8.02
N PRO A 101 13.16 2.38 -8.54
CA PRO A 101 12.64 2.54 -9.89
C PRO A 101 13.62 2.07 -10.97
N GLY A 102 14.92 2.09 -10.68
CA GLY A 102 15.99 1.60 -11.56
C GLY A 102 16.28 0.11 -11.45
N GLU A 103 15.49 -0.65 -10.68
CA GLU A 103 15.74 -2.07 -10.42
C GLU A 103 15.77 -2.89 -11.71
N GLN A 104 16.85 -3.66 -11.88
CA GLN A 104 17.05 -4.52 -13.06
C GLN A 104 16.35 -5.89 -12.90
N ASP A 105 16.13 -6.33 -11.67
CA ASP A 105 15.37 -7.54 -11.40
C ASP A 105 13.90 -7.36 -11.83
N LYS A 106 13.48 -8.18 -12.78
CA LYS A 106 12.14 -8.08 -13.37
C LYS A 106 11.02 -8.18 -12.34
N ILE A 107 11.18 -9.06 -11.35
CA ILE A 107 10.17 -9.33 -10.32
C ILE A 107 10.00 -8.12 -9.41
N LYS A 108 11.11 -7.56 -8.92
CA LYS A 108 11.09 -6.37 -8.07
C LYS A 108 10.58 -5.14 -8.83
N ARG A 109 10.94 -4.99 -10.11
CA ARG A 109 10.41 -3.92 -10.96
C ARG A 109 8.90 -4.01 -11.11
N MET A 110 8.34 -5.21 -11.31
CA MET A 110 6.89 -5.38 -11.39
C MET A 110 6.17 -5.02 -10.09
N ALA A 111 6.76 -5.35 -8.94
CA ALA A 111 6.22 -4.95 -7.65
C ALA A 111 6.27 -3.42 -7.45
N TYR A 112 7.35 -2.78 -7.89
CA TYR A 112 7.47 -1.32 -7.88
C TYR A 112 6.43 -0.66 -8.81
N GLU A 113 6.24 -1.18 -10.03
CA GLU A 113 5.21 -0.69 -10.96
C GLU A 113 3.79 -0.80 -10.37
N ALA A 114 3.50 -1.90 -9.67
CA ALA A 114 2.21 -2.03 -8.97
C ALA A 114 2.06 -0.98 -7.85
N LEU A 115 3.12 -0.71 -7.09
CA LEU A 115 3.13 0.33 -6.07
C LEU A 115 2.88 1.72 -6.69
N GLU A 116 3.52 2.05 -7.81
CA GLU A 116 3.30 3.30 -8.53
C GLU A 116 1.85 3.46 -9.00
N VAL A 117 1.26 2.40 -9.56
CA VAL A 117 -0.15 2.40 -9.99
C VAL A 117 -1.06 2.73 -8.81
N LEU A 118 -0.87 2.09 -7.66
CA LEU A 118 -1.69 2.30 -6.47
C LEU A 118 -1.47 3.69 -5.83
N THR A 119 -0.25 4.22 -5.91
CA THR A 119 0.06 5.58 -5.43
C THR A 119 -0.66 6.66 -6.24
N ASN A 120 -1.03 6.35 -7.49
CA ASN A 120 -1.81 7.21 -8.38
C ASN A 120 -3.29 6.84 -8.44
N ASP A 121 -3.79 5.99 -7.56
CA ASP A 121 -5.18 5.54 -7.57
C ASP A 121 -6.15 6.73 -7.43
N GLN A 122 -7.23 6.71 -8.19
CA GLN A 122 -8.26 7.76 -8.12
C GLN A 122 -9.02 7.74 -6.78
N VAL A 123 -9.10 6.58 -6.13
CA VAL A 123 -9.78 6.41 -4.85
C VAL A 123 -8.86 6.82 -3.71
N THR A 124 -9.18 7.91 -3.03
CA THR A 124 -8.42 8.44 -1.88
C THR A 124 -8.12 7.36 -0.83
N ARG A 125 -9.07 6.46 -0.59
CA ARG A 125 -8.90 5.39 0.41
C ARG A 125 -7.74 4.44 0.09
N VAL A 126 -7.51 4.11 -1.18
CA VAL A 126 -6.38 3.25 -1.61
C VAL A 126 -5.06 3.97 -1.32
N ARG A 127 -4.94 5.24 -1.71
CA ARG A 127 -3.77 6.07 -1.44
C ARG A 127 -3.53 6.27 0.06
N GLN A 128 -4.60 6.43 0.85
CA GLN A 128 -4.52 6.53 2.32
C GLN A 128 -3.95 5.24 2.95
N ILE A 129 -4.36 4.06 2.48
CA ILE A 129 -3.81 2.77 2.95
C ILE A 129 -2.30 2.73 2.74
N LEU A 130 -1.81 3.15 1.55
CA LEU A 130 -0.38 3.24 1.28
C LEU A 130 0.32 4.23 2.20
N ALA A 131 -0.23 5.43 2.36
CA ALA A 131 0.35 6.47 3.21
C ALA A 131 0.49 5.99 4.67
N GLU A 132 -0.56 5.41 5.24
CA GLU A 132 -0.53 4.87 6.60
C GLU A 132 0.51 3.73 6.74
N ALA A 133 0.63 2.88 5.74
CA ALA A 133 1.56 1.75 5.78
C ALA A 133 3.02 2.15 5.54
N LEU A 134 3.28 3.27 4.84
CA LEU A 134 4.62 3.72 4.46
C LEU A 134 5.17 4.87 5.31
N LYS A 135 4.35 5.53 6.14
CA LYS A 135 4.72 6.75 6.88
C LYS A 135 6.00 6.63 7.72
N ASP A 136 6.25 5.46 8.32
CA ASP A 136 7.39 5.22 9.22
C ASP A 136 8.51 4.39 8.55
N VAL A 137 8.39 4.07 7.26
CA VAL A 137 9.28 3.14 6.57
C VAL A 137 10.49 3.90 6.01
N ALA A 138 11.64 3.79 6.68
CA ALA A 138 12.88 4.46 6.28
C ALA A 138 13.44 4.03 4.91
N GLY A 139 13.14 2.81 4.45
CA GLY A 139 13.56 2.29 3.14
C GLY A 139 12.49 2.40 2.06
N ALA A 140 11.42 3.18 2.27
CA ALA A 140 10.40 3.37 1.24
C ALA A 140 10.96 4.19 0.06
N PRO A 141 10.50 3.94 -1.19
CA PRO A 141 10.94 4.69 -2.36
C PRO A 141 10.67 6.20 -2.21
N PRO A 142 11.71 7.05 -2.37
CA PRO A 142 11.56 8.50 -2.12
C PRO A 142 10.53 9.17 -3.02
N ASP A 143 10.42 8.76 -4.27
CA ASP A 143 9.46 9.31 -5.23
C ASP A 143 7.99 8.95 -4.87
N VAL A 144 7.76 7.73 -4.36
CA VAL A 144 6.45 7.32 -3.84
C VAL A 144 6.08 8.14 -2.60
N ILE A 145 7.01 8.27 -1.64
CA ILE A 145 6.81 9.07 -0.43
C ILE A 145 6.55 10.53 -0.78
N ARG A 146 7.36 11.11 -1.68
CA ARG A 146 7.18 12.49 -2.14
C ARG A 146 5.79 12.68 -2.76
N ARG A 147 5.34 11.76 -3.62
CA ARG A 147 4.02 11.83 -4.25
C ARG A 147 2.89 11.81 -3.22
N LEU A 148 2.95 10.92 -2.23
CA LEU A 148 1.96 10.86 -1.15
C LEU A 148 2.00 12.13 -0.27
N ALA A 149 3.18 12.72 -0.02
CA ALA A 149 3.32 13.98 0.72
C ALA A 149 2.68 15.18 0.00
N PHE A 150 2.68 15.16 -1.34
CA PHE A 150 2.07 16.19 -2.18
C PHE A 150 0.60 15.90 -2.55
N ASP A 151 0.01 14.83 -2.03
CA ASP A 151 -1.40 14.49 -2.31
C ASP A 151 -2.33 15.63 -1.89
N THR A 152 -3.36 15.89 -2.69
CA THR A 152 -4.36 16.94 -2.41
C THR A 152 -5.17 16.65 -1.14
N GLU A 153 -5.36 15.38 -0.83
CA GLU A 153 -6.13 14.91 0.32
C GLU A 153 -5.26 14.85 1.57
N ILE A 154 -5.60 15.63 2.59
CA ILE A 154 -4.84 15.70 3.84
C ILE A 154 -4.78 14.36 4.58
N VAL A 155 -5.80 13.52 4.43
CA VAL A 155 -5.84 12.17 5.02
C VAL A 155 -4.79 11.23 4.40
N VAL A 156 -4.27 11.58 3.23
CA VAL A 156 -3.16 10.89 2.56
C VAL A 156 -1.83 11.57 2.91
N ALA A 157 -1.73 12.88 2.71
CA ALA A 157 -0.49 13.62 2.91
C ALA A 157 -0.08 13.69 4.39
N GLY A 158 -1.01 13.91 5.31
CA GLY A 158 -0.74 14.17 6.72
C GLY A 158 0.15 13.12 7.40
N PRO A 159 -0.18 11.83 7.35
CA PRO A 159 0.65 10.78 7.95
C PRO A 159 2.09 10.78 7.46
N ILE A 160 2.31 11.03 6.17
CA ILE A 160 3.64 11.11 5.55
C ILE A 160 4.37 12.37 5.99
N LEU A 161 3.69 13.54 6.00
CA LEU A 161 4.27 14.82 6.41
C LEU A 161 4.74 14.80 7.86
N GLU A 162 4.00 14.16 8.74
CA GLU A 162 4.33 14.06 10.16
C GLU A 162 5.47 13.08 10.44
N ASN A 163 5.43 11.87 9.82
CA ASN A 163 6.20 10.74 10.33
C ASN A 163 7.33 10.28 9.39
N SER A 164 7.26 10.57 8.08
CA SER A 164 8.19 9.94 7.15
C SER A 164 9.64 10.38 7.37
N PRO A 165 10.56 9.41 7.60
CA PRO A 165 11.99 9.68 7.69
C PRO A 165 12.64 9.89 6.30
N VAL A 166 11.92 9.63 5.22
CA VAL A 166 12.42 9.73 3.84
C VAL A 166 12.34 11.15 3.31
N LEU A 167 11.32 11.95 3.76
CA LEU A 167 11.19 13.33 3.34
C LEU A 167 12.38 14.17 3.81
N THR A 168 12.96 14.90 2.88
CA THR A 168 14.04 15.86 3.14
C THR A 168 13.49 17.23 3.56
N ASP A 169 14.33 18.06 4.20
CA ASP A 169 13.98 19.45 4.48
C ASP A 169 13.63 20.24 3.21
N ALA A 170 14.27 19.92 2.08
CA ALA A 170 13.98 20.54 0.79
C ALA A 170 12.54 20.23 0.33
N ASP A 171 12.09 18.98 0.47
CA ASP A 171 10.72 18.59 0.13
C ASP A 171 9.71 19.31 1.02
N LEU A 172 9.99 19.41 2.32
CA LEU A 172 9.10 20.08 3.27
C LEU A 172 9.04 21.59 3.03
N LEU A 173 10.18 22.23 2.73
CA LEU A 173 10.23 23.65 2.37
C LEU A 173 9.47 23.94 1.07
N GLU A 174 9.57 23.05 0.08
CA GLU A 174 8.79 23.14 -1.15
C GLU A 174 7.29 23.11 -0.86
N ILE A 175 6.85 22.16 -0.01
CA ILE A 175 5.44 22.05 0.42
C ILE A 175 4.99 23.31 1.13
N ILE A 176 5.79 23.86 2.04
CA ILE A 176 5.49 25.12 2.76
C ILE A 176 5.35 26.29 1.76
N SER A 177 6.26 26.37 0.77
CA SER A 177 6.30 27.48 -0.20
C SER A 177 5.11 27.51 -1.17
N GLN A 178 4.49 26.36 -1.43
CA GLN A 178 3.36 26.26 -2.36
C GLN A 178 2.05 26.85 -1.80
N GLY A 179 2.05 27.45 -0.61
CA GLY A 179 0.87 28.04 0.00
C GLY A 179 -0.17 26.96 0.31
N THR A 180 0.13 26.17 1.28
CA THR A 180 -0.55 24.91 1.56
C THR A 180 -2.01 25.07 1.98
N ALA A 181 -2.85 24.22 1.45
CA ALA A 181 -4.19 23.98 1.97
C ALA A 181 -4.13 23.69 3.49
N GLN A 182 -5.14 24.19 4.21
CA GLN A 182 -5.28 24.09 5.67
C GLN A 182 -4.88 22.70 6.21
N GLY A 183 -4.04 22.69 7.24
CA GLY A 183 -3.67 21.51 8.02
C GLY A 183 -2.33 20.89 7.71
N ARG A 184 -1.70 21.08 6.53
CA ARG A 184 -0.39 20.47 6.22
C ARG A 184 0.72 20.99 7.14
N LEU A 185 0.72 22.29 7.43
CA LEU A 185 1.68 22.91 8.33
C LEU A 185 1.60 22.31 9.73
N SER A 186 0.37 22.04 10.22
CA SER A 186 0.15 21.40 11.51
C SER A 186 0.77 20.01 11.58
N TYR A 187 0.72 19.21 10.49
CA TYR A 187 1.39 17.91 10.43
C TYR A 187 2.92 18.06 10.40
N ILE A 188 3.47 19.01 9.63
CA ILE A 188 4.91 19.26 9.59
C ILE A 188 5.40 19.70 10.97
N SER A 189 4.66 20.58 11.67
CA SER A 189 5.00 21.08 13.01
C SER A 189 5.00 20.00 14.10
N LYS A 190 4.34 18.86 13.88
CA LYS A 190 4.34 17.71 14.80
C LYS A 190 5.51 16.76 14.63
N ARG A 191 6.38 16.96 13.63
CA ARG A 191 7.52 16.09 13.40
C ARG A 191 8.43 16.00 14.61
N ASN A 192 8.96 14.82 14.91
CA ASN A 192 9.88 14.60 16.03
C ASN A 192 11.21 15.39 15.90
N ARG A 193 11.57 15.79 14.69
CA ARG A 193 12.74 16.65 14.44
C ARG A 193 12.39 17.67 13.37
N ILE A 194 12.62 18.93 13.68
CA ILE A 194 12.39 20.07 12.79
C ILE A 194 13.67 20.90 12.79
N SER A 195 14.21 21.19 11.60
CA SER A 195 15.38 22.07 11.48
C SER A 195 15.00 23.54 11.73
N ALA A 196 16.00 24.36 12.07
CA ALA A 196 15.80 25.81 12.24
C ALA A 196 15.21 26.45 10.97
N ASN A 197 15.66 26.04 9.78
CA ASN A 197 15.15 26.55 8.51
C ASN A 197 13.66 26.23 8.31
N LEU A 198 13.22 25.03 8.68
CA LEU A 198 11.80 24.68 8.63
C LEU A 198 10.97 25.43 9.65
N SER A 199 11.52 25.60 10.87
CA SER A 199 10.87 26.40 11.94
C SER A 199 10.65 27.85 11.50
N ASP A 200 11.67 28.47 10.92
CA ASP A 200 11.61 29.84 10.39
C ASP A 200 10.59 29.95 9.25
N ALA A 201 10.57 28.96 8.34
CA ALA A 201 9.63 28.92 7.23
C ALA A 201 8.18 28.78 7.71
N ILE A 202 7.91 27.92 8.70
CA ILE A 202 6.58 27.76 9.30
C ILE A 202 6.16 29.06 9.99
N ALA A 203 7.05 29.66 10.81
CA ALA A 203 6.77 30.93 11.51
C ALA A 203 6.45 32.07 10.53
N ALA A 204 7.16 32.14 9.39
CA ALA A 204 6.94 33.14 8.36
C ALA A 204 5.56 33.01 7.65
N THR A 205 4.90 31.87 7.72
CA THR A 205 3.55 31.71 7.15
C THR A 205 2.47 32.45 7.92
N GLY A 206 2.68 32.69 9.21
CA GLY A 206 1.68 33.30 10.10
C GLY A 206 0.53 32.37 10.49
N ASP A 207 0.65 31.07 10.24
CA ASP A 207 -0.35 30.08 10.64
C ASP A 207 -0.27 29.84 12.17
N GLU A 208 -1.24 30.40 12.90
CA GLU A 208 -1.24 30.38 14.36
C GLU A 208 -1.27 28.97 14.95
N GLU A 209 -2.01 28.04 14.33
CA GLU A 209 -2.10 26.65 14.76
C GLU A 209 -0.76 25.92 14.58
N ALA A 210 -0.16 26.06 13.41
CA ALA A 210 1.14 25.44 13.12
C ALA A 210 2.24 25.99 14.03
N VAL A 211 2.26 27.30 14.25
CA VAL A 211 3.22 27.95 15.16
C VAL A 211 3.01 27.50 16.61
N ALA A 212 1.77 27.40 17.08
CA ALA A 212 1.48 26.88 18.43
C ALA A 212 1.96 25.43 18.61
N LEU A 213 1.74 24.57 17.60
CA LEU A 213 2.24 23.19 17.60
C LEU A 213 3.78 23.15 17.59
N LEU A 214 4.43 24.00 16.81
CA LEU A 214 5.88 24.12 16.74
C LEU A 214 6.48 24.53 18.10
N LEU A 215 5.88 25.50 18.79
CA LEU A 215 6.32 25.95 20.13
C LEU A 215 6.10 24.86 21.20
N GLY A 216 5.11 24.01 21.04
CA GLY A 216 4.87 22.86 21.91
C GLY A 216 5.81 21.66 21.63
N ASN A 217 6.51 21.69 20.51
CA ASN A 217 7.43 20.65 20.12
C ASN A 217 8.79 20.86 20.81
N SER A 218 9.20 19.90 21.65
CA SER A 218 10.44 19.97 22.44
C SER A 218 11.68 19.41 21.68
N SER A 219 11.63 19.35 20.35
CA SER A 219 12.72 18.83 19.50
C SER A 219 13.90 19.80 19.38
#